data_cdff69e123299a2d5430a98fa305fad2
#
_entry.id   cdff69e123299a2d5430a98fa305fad2
#
_cell.length_a   1.000
_cell.length_b   1.000
_cell.length_c   1.000
_cell.angle_alpha   90.00
_cell.angle_beta   90.00
_cell.angle_gamma   90.00
#
_symmetry.space_group_name_H-M   'P 1'
#
loop_
_entity.id
_entity.type
_entity.pdbx_description
1 polymer ?
#
loop_
_entity_poly.entity_id
_entity_poly.type
_entity_poly.pdbx_seq_one_letter_code
_entity_poly.pdbx_strand_id
1 'polypeptide(L)'
;MTSLDAAVVTLQEDIQAGRYSHGERLPSERELSEKMSVHRRVVRSAIARLIEQGLVSRRPYCSPVVQAPPSRSSHRFSQTLSSQTLPPAVMPTQLASRFVALLIWHGGPLERGRTVQQRIFWGMSQTLERAGYHTVFLNLGDQVGTEQENALREAAHLRYTLDQGFGGAVFYPYAYQSNRELIQQVSQRLPLCLIDRMLPGVEADFVGTENYQGMFDATTHLIQQGHRRIAYLTKSEPINPVQDRLRGYQHALNAAFHTDRDELVLTAPSFNGDEWPLFDTVFSLPEGQRPTAAIGFNDYEAERTMRRLQQRHLRVPQDVALVGFDDIVRTLPNGIGLASVAQPFEDVGRTAAELFLRRIENPASPPVHIDLPNHFIIRDSSPFFTKSDDLHPR
;
A
#
# COMPACT_ATOMS: atom_id res chain seq x y z
N MET A 1 -5.51 36.64 -10.88
CA MET A 1 -6.50 35.65 -10.42
C MET A 1 -7.24 35.13 -11.63
N THR A 2 -7.25 33.84 -11.86
CA THR A 2 -8.01 33.25 -12.96
C THR A 2 -9.53 33.29 -12.65
N SER A 3 -10.40 33.19 -13.65
CA SER A 3 -11.86 33.11 -13.42
C SER A 3 -12.26 31.92 -12.55
N LEU A 4 -11.43 30.83 -12.53
CA LEU A 4 -11.62 29.68 -11.69
C LEU A 4 -11.28 30.02 -10.22
N ASP A 5 -10.15 30.65 -9.96
CA ASP A 5 -9.75 31.03 -8.60
C ASP A 5 -10.76 31.99 -7.97
N ALA A 6 -11.26 32.94 -8.74
CA ALA A 6 -12.32 33.86 -8.30
C ALA A 6 -13.62 33.11 -7.94
N ALA A 7 -14.04 32.13 -8.75
CA ALA A 7 -15.23 31.35 -8.47
C ALA A 7 -15.06 30.45 -7.20
N VAL A 8 -13.88 29.87 -6.98
CA VAL A 8 -13.58 29.11 -5.77
C VAL A 8 -13.67 29.99 -4.53
N VAL A 9 -13.00 31.17 -4.54
CA VAL A 9 -13.00 32.11 -3.42
C VAL A 9 -14.43 32.58 -3.11
N THR A 10 -15.22 32.97 -4.11
CA THR A 10 -16.60 33.40 -3.91
C THR A 10 -17.47 32.33 -3.26
N LEU A 11 -17.36 31.06 -3.70
CA LEU A 11 -18.11 29.97 -3.09
C LEU A 11 -17.63 29.64 -1.68
N GLN A 12 -16.33 29.75 -1.40
CA GLN A 12 -15.78 29.61 -0.05
C GLN A 12 -16.30 30.68 0.90
N GLU A 13 -16.31 31.94 0.46
CA GLU A 13 -16.86 33.06 1.23
C GLU A 13 -18.35 32.92 1.45
N ASP A 14 -19.12 32.47 0.45
CA ASP A 14 -20.57 32.21 0.58
C ASP A 14 -20.85 31.10 1.61
N ILE A 15 -20.05 30.04 1.65
CA ILE A 15 -20.16 28.96 2.64
C ILE A 15 -19.74 29.46 4.03
N GLN A 16 -18.63 30.19 4.14
CA GLN A 16 -18.14 30.73 5.43
C GLN A 16 -19.07 31.78 6.02
N ALA A 17 -19.70 32.57 5.18
CA ALA A 17 -20.70 33.57 5.59
C ALA A 17 -22.07 32.96 5.93
N GLY A 18 -22.23 31.62 5.84
CA GLY A 18 -23.47 30.92 6.16
C GLY A 18 -24.57 31.08 5.11
N ARG A 19 -24.26 31.60 3.91
CA ARG A 19 -25.23 31.68 2.80
C ARG A 19 -25.64 30.30 2.28
N TYR A 20 -24.80 29.29 2.53
CA TYR A 20 -25.10 27.87 2.34
C TYR A 20 -24.73 27.15 3.61
N SER A 21 -25.71 26.61 4.32
CA SER A 21 -25.54 25.96 5.62
C SER A 21 -25.02 24.53 5.47
N HIS A 22 -24.43 24.00 6.54
CA HIS A 22 -24.01 22.58 6.58
C HIS A 22 -25.21 21.65 6.32
N GLY A 23 -25.03 20.68 5.41
CA GLY A 23 -26.07 19.77 4.97
C GLY A 23 -26.96 20.34 3.83
N GLU A 24 -26.83 21.62 3.50
CA GLU A 24 -27.58 22.27 2.44
C GLU A 24 -27.02 21.91 1.06
N ARG A 25 -27.89 21.79 0.07
CA ARG A 25 -27.48 21.56 -1.32
C ARG A 25 -27.08 22.87 -1.96
N LEU A 26 -25.93 22.89 -2.63
CA LEU A 26 -25.57 24.01 -3.49
C LEU A 26 -26.55 24.14 -4.64
N PRO A 27 -26.83 25.37 -5.12
CA PRO A 27 -27.58 25.60 -6.34
C PRO A 27 -26.98 24.84 -7.52
N SER A 28 -27.76 24.62 -8.56
CA SER A 28 -27.32 23.95 -9.77
C SER A 28 -26.14 24.66 -10.45
N GLU A 29 -25.31 23.92 -11.18
CA GLU A 29 -24.20 24.50 -11.97
C GLU A 29 -24.69 25.64 -12.92
N ARG A 30 -25.96 25.60 -13.35
CA ARG A 30 -26.59 26.65 -14.17
C ARG A 30 -26.82 27.91 -13.35
N GLU A 31 -27.48 27.79 -12.21
CA GLU A 31 -27.80 28.93 -11.34
C GLU A 31 -26.52 29.59 -10.80
N LEU A 32 -25.52 28.82 -10.43
CA LEU A 32 -24.21 29.34 -10.01
C LEU A 32 -23.47 30.04 -11.17
N SER A 33 -23.58 29.50 -12.38
CA SER A 33 -23.01 30.11 -13.61
C SER A 33 -23.63 31.48 -13.90
N GLU A 34 -24.93 31.57 -13.78
CA GLU A 34 -25.67 32.82 -13.95
C GLU A 34 -25.35 33.83 -12.84
N LYS A 35 -25.35 33.38 -11.56
CA LYS A 35 -25.05 34.23 -10.40
C LYS A 35 -23.62 34.81 -10.42
N MET A 36 -22.63 34.01 -10.82
CA MET A 36 -21.25 34.44 -10.85
C MET A 36 -20.76 34.98 -12.18
N SER A 37 -21.63 35.01 -13.19
CA SER A 37 -21.31 35.45 -14.56
C SER A 37 -20.11 34.75 -15.18
N VAL A 38 -19.96 33.42 -14.91
CA VAL A 38 -18.88 32.59 -15.43
C VAL A 38 -19.44 31.38 -16.18
N HIS A 39 -18.64 30.81 -17.08
CA HIS A 39 -19.08 29.63 -17.83
C HIS A 39 -19.28 28.42 -16.92
N ARG A 40 -20.29 27.56 -17.16
CA ARG A 40 -20.61 26.36 -16.35
C ARG A 40 -19.42 25.44 -16.13
N ARG A 41 -18.51 25.37 -17.09
CA ARG A 41 -17.27 24.58 -16.93
C ARG A 41 -16.39 25.10 -15.80
N VAL A 42 -16.33 26.42 -15.58
CA VAL A 42 -15.60 27.06 -14.49
C VAL A 42 -16.24 26.71 -13.14
N VAL A 43 -17.58 26.78 -13.06
CA VAL A 43 -18.35 26.40 -11.87
C VAL A 43 -18.10 24.95 -11.49
N ARG A 44 -18.17 24.05 -12.48
CA ARG A 44 -17.89 22.61 -12.25
C ARG A 44 -16.49 22.36 -11.69
N SER A 45 -15.48 23.04 -12.24
CA SER A 45 -14.11 22.94 -11.75
C SER A 45 -13.95 23.57 -10.35
N ALA A 46 -14.68 24.66 -10.06
CA ALA A 46 -14.70 25.26 -8.73
C ALA A 46 -15.33 24.32 -7.69
N ILE A 47 -16.46 23.67 -8.01
CA ILE A 47 -17.11 22.68 -7.15
C ILE A 47 -16.17 21.48 -6.92
N ALA A 48 -15.46 21.00 -7.94
CA ALA A 48 -14.50 19.92 -7.80
C ALA A 48 -13.38 20.28 -6.81
N ARG A 49 -12.82 21.49 -6.89
CA ARG A 49 -11.82 21.97 -5.90
C ARG A 49 -12.39 22.08 -4.48
N LEU A 50 -13.66 22.50 -4.34
CA LEU A 50 -14.31 22.55 -3.02
C LEU A 50 -14.54 21.15 -2.43
N ILE A 51 -14.76 20.14 -3.29
CA ILE A 51 -14.86 18.74 -2.88
C ILE A 51 -13.48 18.23 -2.42
N GLU A 52 -12.41 18.51 -3.15
CA GLU A 52 -11.02 18.20 -2.77
C GLU A 52 -10.63 18.85 -1.42
N GLN A 53 -11.15 20.04 -1.15
CA GLN A 53 -10.93 20.75 0.12
C GLN A 53 -11.85 20.29 1.26
N GLY A 54 -12.76 19.35 1.02
CA GLY A 54 -13.69 18.82 2.03
C GLY A 54 -14.81 19.78 2.42
N LEU A 55 -14.97 20.92 1.75
CA LEU A 55 -16.03 21.92 2.01
C LEU A 55 -17.38 21.53 1.41
N VAL A 56 -17.36 20.67 0.42
CA VAL A 56 -18.54 20.16 -0.28
C VAL A 56 -18.39 18.66 -0.52
N SER A 57 -19.47 17.90 -0.47
CA SER A 57 -19.49 16.49 -0.88
C SER A 57 -20.49 16.28 -2.01
N ARG A 58 -20.27 15.26 -2.86
CA ARG A 58 -21.19 14.90 -3.95
C ARG A 58 -21.35 13.39 -4.03
N ARG A 59 -22.59 12.90 -3.98
CA ARG A 59 -22.90 11.51 -4.34
C ARG A 59 -23.19 11.42 -5.85
N PRO A 60 -22.95 10.27 -6.49
CA PRO A 60 -23.33 10.07 -7.89
C PRO A 60 -24.79 10.48 -8.12
N TYR A 61 -25.04 11.24 -9.19
CA TYR A 61 -26.36 11.74 -9.60
C TYR A 61 -27.07 12.69 -8.60
N CYS A 62 -26.38 13.21 -7.59
CA CYS A 62 -26.93 14.16 -6.62
C CYS A 62 -26.29 15.55 -6.75
N SER A 63 -27.04 16.59 -6.36
CA SER A 63 -26.49 17.95 -6.21
C SER A 63 -25.43 17.95 -5.08
N PRO A 64 -24.37 18.77 -5.23
CA PRO A 64 -23.34 18.91 -4.20
C PRO A 64 -23.93 19.46 -2.88
N VAL A 65 -23.43 18.94 -1.74
CA VAL A 65 -23.89 19.29 -0.39
C VAL A 65 -22.76 19.91 0.41
N VAL A 66 -23.01 21.02 1.08
CA VAL A 66 -22.04 21.73 1.93
C VAL A 66 -21.69 20.89 3.14
N GLN A 67 -20.40 20.72 3.40
CA GLN A 67 -19.86 20.06 4.59
C GLN A 67 -19.51 21.11 5.65
N ALA A 68 -19.53 20.73 6.93
CA ALA A 68 -18.98 21.61 7.95
C ALA A 68 -17.50 21.88 7.63
N PRO A 69 -17.04 23.15 7.67
CA PRO A 69 -15.61 23.40 7.56
C PRO A 69 -14.89 22.59 8.63
N PRO A 70 -13.72 21.97 8.34
CA PRO A 70 -12.94 21.33 9.39
C PRO A 70 -12.75 22.36 10.50
N SER A 71 -13.27 22.07 11.68
CA SER A 71 -13.30 23.02 12.78
C SER A 71 -11.87 23.43 13.11
N ARG A 72 -11.49 24.65 12.77
CA ARG A 72 -10.31 25.34 13.33
C ARG A 72 -10.61 25.69 14.80
N SER A 73 -10.94 24.71 15.60
CA SER A 73 -11.25 24.89 17.03
C SER A 73 -10.26 24.16 17.92
N SER A 74 -8.95 24.43 17.73
CA SER A 74 -7.99 24.15 18.79
C SER A 74 -7.55 25.40 19.56
N HIS A 75 -8.12 26.61 19.30
CA HIS A 75 -7.67 27.83 19.99
C HIS A 75 -8.77 28.79 20.46
N ARG A 76 -10.04 28.40 20.60
CA ARG A 76 -11.07 29.28 21.17
C ARG A 76 -12.00 28.62 22.20
N PHE A 77 -11.57 27.57 22.87
CA PHE A 77 -12.29 27.02 24.04
C PHE A 77 -11.66 27.44 25.39
N SER A 78 -10.82 28.45 25.41
CA SER A 78 -10.12 28.88 26.62
C SER A 78 -10.64 30.16 27.26
N GLN A 79 -11.79 30.69 26.91
CA GLN A 79 -12.26 31.93 27.59
C GLN A 79 -13.79 32.05 27.74
N THR A 80 -14.51 31.09 28.22
CA THR A 80 -15.80 31.33 28.94
C THR A 80 -16.42 30.02 29.43
N LEU A 81 -15.74 29.31 30.29
CA LEU A 81 -16.35 28.45 31.29
C LEU A 81 -15.58 28.63 32.58
N SER A 82 -16.15 29.44 33.49
CA SER A 82 -15.71 29.57 34.86
C SER A 82 -15.55 28.19 35.50
N SER A 83 -14.33 27.88 35.93
CA SER A 83 -13.96 27.05 37.08
C SER A 83 -14.89 25.89 37.47
N GLN A 84 -15.09 24.94 36.57
CA GLN A 84 -15.20 23.54 36.94
C GLN A 84 -14.24 22.78 36.01
N THR A 85 -13.04 22.52 36.51
CA THR A 85 -12.07 21.63 35.92
C THR A 85 -12.70 20.24 35.84
N LEU A 86 -13.29 19.93 34.66
CA LEU A 86 -13.40 18.53 34.27
C LEU A 86 -11.97 18.00 34.18
N PRO A 87 -11.62 16.95 34.91
CA PRO A 87 -10.33 16.32 34.73
C PRO A 87 -10.19 15.95 33.24
N PRO A 88 -8.97 16.01 32.65
CA PRO A 88 -8.77 15.48 31.31
C PRO A 88 -9.41 14.11 31.30
N ALA A 89 -10.22 13.81 30.27
CA ALA A 89 -10.82 12.48 30.09
C ALA A 89 -9.68 11.51 29.85
N VAL A 90 -9.04 11.09 30.93
CA VAL A 90 -8.12 9.95 30.95
C VAL A 90 -9.03 8.77 30.67
N MET A 91 -8.98 8.23 29.47
CA MET A 91 -9.53 6.91 29.22
C MET A 91 -9.04 6.01 30.36
N PRO A 92 -9.93 5.27 31.04
CA PRO A 92 -9.50 4.40 32.12
C PRO A 92 -8.37 3.51 31.59
N THR A 93 -7.24 3.51 32.24
CA THR A 93 -6.00 2.81 31.80
C THR A 93 -6.28 1.34 31.42
N GLN A 94 -7.29 0.72 32.04
CA GLN A 94 -7.76 -0.62 31.74
C GLN A 94 -8.48 -0.75 30.39
N LEU A 95 -9.17 0.27 29.88
CA LEU A 95 -9.82 0.25 28.56
C LEU A 95 -8.83 0.46 27.44
N ALA A 96 -7.87 1.38 27.60
CA ALA A 96 -6.82 1.63 26.60
C ALA A 96 -5.95 0.39 26.36
N SER A 97 -5.67 -0.41 27.40
CA SER A 97 -4.91 -1.65 27.28
C SER A 97 -5.59 -2.75 26.44
N ARG A 98 -6.90 -2.63 26.16
CA ARG A 98 -7.65 -3.57 25.28
C ARG A 98 -7.63 -3.17 23.80
N PHE A 99 -7.06 -2.05 23.44
CA PHE A 99 -6.87 -1.64 22.06
C PHE A 99 -5.48 -2.00 21.57
N VAL A 100 -5.40 -2.64 20.41
CA VAL A 100 -4.17 -2.99 19.72
C VAL A 100 -4.10 -2.19 18.41
N ALA A 101 -3.04 -1.41 18.24
CA ALA A 101 -2.87 -0.60 17.06
C ALA A 101 -2.41 -1.46 15.86
N LEU A 102 -3.01 -1.27 14.68
CA LEU A 102 -2.41 -1.67 13.41
C LEU A 102 -1.91 -0.42 12.69
N LEU A 103 -0.60 -0.23 12.67
CA LEU A 103 0.08 0.85 11.97
C LEU A 103 0.56 0.34 10.61
N ILE A 104 -0.13 0.75 9.56
CA ILE A 104 0.18 0.32 8.20
C ILE A 104 -0.21 1.41 7.19
N TRP A 105 0.51 1.47 6.08
CA TRP A 105 0.24 2.40 4.98
C TRP A 105 -0.98 1.98 4.19
N HIS A 106 -1.84 2.94 3.87
CA HIS A 106 -2.94 2.70 2.93
C HIS A 106 -2.37 2.67 1.51
N GLY A 107 -2.37 1.50 0.89
CA GLY A 107 -1.83 1.31 -0.46
C GLY A 107 -2.92 1.28 -1.51
N GLY A 108 -3.06 2.33 -2.29
CA GLY A 108 -3.84 2.36 -3.52
C GLY A 108 -5.35 2.55 -3.39
N PRO A 109 -6.05 2.76 -4.51
CA PRO A 109 -7.48 3.01 -4.53
C PRO A 109 -8.29 1.80 -4.07
N LEU A 110 -9.29 2.07 -3.23
CA LEU A 110 -10.24 1.10 -2.63
C LEU A 110 -11.09 0.31 -3.66
N GLU A 111 -10.93 0.57 -4.95
CA GLU A 111 -11.88 0.15 -6.00
C GLU A 111 -11.67 -1.29 -6.53
N ARG A 112 -10.59 -1.98 -6.16
CA ARG A 112 -10.22 -3.28 -6.76
C ARG A 112 -10.29 -4.50 -5.85
N GLY A 113 -11.13 -4.50 -4.84
CA GLY A 113 -11.27 -5.61 -3.91
C GLY A 113 -10.59 -5.36 -2.55
N ARG A 114 -10.45 -6.40 -1.72
CA ARG A 114 -9.82 -6.26 -0.41
C ARG A 114 -8.34 -5.96 -0.58
N THR A 115 -7.90 -4.80 -0.13
CA THR A 115 -6.50 -4.41 -0.12
C THR A 115 -5.68 -5.29 0.83
N VAL A 116 -4.35 -5.29 0.68
CA VAL A 116 -3.42 -5.96 1.62
C VAL A 116 -3.75 -5.58 3.06
N GLN A 117 -3.93 -4.28 3.31
CA GLN A 117 -4.21 -3.73 4.64
C GLN A 117 -5.54 -4.24 5.21
N GLN A 118 -6.58 -4.32 4.39
CA GLN A 118 -7.88 -4.85 4.82
C GLN A 118 -7.80 -6.34 5.14
N ARG A 119 -7.01 -7.12 4.39
CA ARG A 119 -6.80 -8.54 4.65
C ARG A 119 -6.04 -8.76 5.95
N ILE A 120 -4.95 -8.02 6.18
CA ILE A 120 -4.18 -8.07 7.44
C ILE A 120 -5.07 -7.64 8.61
N PHE A 121 -5.78 -6.50 8.48
CA PHE A 121 -6.70 -6.01 9.51
C PHE A 121 -7.77 -7.05 9.86
N TRP A 122 -8.34 -7.72 8.86
CA TRP A 122 -9.38 -8.73 9.06
C TRP A 122 -8.86 -9.91 9.85
N GLY A 123 -7.73 -10.50 9.45
CA GLY A 123 -7.11 -11.61 10.17
C GLY A 123 -6.75 -11.26 11.62
N MET A 124 -6.19 -10.06 11.83
CA MET A 124 -5.86 -9.53 13.16
C MET A 124 -7.10 -9.33 14.02
N SER A 125 -8.12 -8.64 13.51
CA SER A 125 -9.33 -8.29 14.26
C SER A 125 -10.09 -9.52 14.74
N GLN A 126 -10.30 -10.50 13.88
CA GLN A 126 -10.99 -11.74 14.26
C GLN A 126 -10.31 -12.47 15.42
N THR A 127 -8.97 -12.48 15.43
CA THR A 127 -8.19 -13.17 16.47
C THR A 127 -8.25 -12.40 17.78
N LEU A 128 -8.06 -11.09 17.74
CA LEU A 128 -8.07 -10.22 18.91
C LEU A 128 -9.45 -10.12 19.57
N GLU A 129 -10.52 -10.02 18.78
CA GLU A 129 -11.89 -9.92 19.28
C GLU A 129 -12.29 -11.15 20.09
N ARG A 130 -11.89 -12.36 19.68
CA ARG A 130 -12.12 -13.60 20.45
C ARG A 130 -11.43 -13.59 21.82
N ALA A 131 -10.33 -12.84 21.94
CA ALA A 131 -9.60 -12.67 23.19
C ALA A 131 -10.00 -11.41 23.98
N GLY A 132 -11.05 -10.68 23.54
CA GLY A 132 -11.54 -9.48 24.18
C GLY A 132 -10.70 -8.23 23.96
N TYR A 133 -9.91 -8.20 22.87
CA TYR A 133 -9.17 -7.04 22.40
C TYR A 133 -9.80 -6.46 21.14
N HIS A 134 -9.51 -5.20 20.83
CA HIS A 134 -10.03 -4.50 19.67
C HIS A 134 -8.88 -3.95 18.81
N THR A 135 -8.97 -4.11 17.50
CA THR A 135 -8.00 -3.55 16.57
C THR A 135 -8.37 -2.12 16.24
N VAL A 136 -7.39 -1.20 16.36
CA VAL A 136 -7.51 0.18 15.92
C VAL A 136 -6.59 0.38 14.72
N PHE A 137 -7.18 0.68 13.57
CA PHE A 137 -6.41 0.96 12.36
C PHE A 137 -5.87 2.39 12.41
N LEU A 138 -4.55 2.54 12.49
CA LEU A 138 -3.84 3.81 12.42
C LEU A 138 -3.21 3.93 11.02
N ASN A 139 -3.92 4.62 10.14
CA ASN A 139 -3.48 4.83 8.76
C ASN A 139 -2.28 5.77 8.72
N LEU A 140 -1.14 5.27 8.28
CA LEU A 140 0.08 6.06 8.08
C LEU A 140 -0.01 7.00 6.86
N GLY A 141 -1.13 6.98 6.14
CA GLY A 141 -1.40 7.81 4.97
C GLY A 141 -1.06 7.13 3.65
N ASP A 142 -1.30 7.84 2.56
CA ASP A 142 -0.86 7.43 1.24
C ASP A 142 0.63 7.75 1.11
N GLN A 143 1.40 6.90 0.44
CA GLN A 143 2.85 7.08 0.22
C GLN A 143 3.15 8.25 -0.76
N VAL A 144 2.37 9.33 -0.69
CA VAL A 144 2.39 10.47 -1.64
C VAL A 144 3.30 11.61 -1.16
N GLY A 145 3.77 11.55 0.08
CA GLY A 145 4.66 12.58 0.65
C GLY A 145 6.14 12.29 0.40
N THR A 146 6.98 13.24 0.73
CA THR A 146 8.43 13.03 0.81
C THR A 146 8.76 11.98 1.87
N GLU A 147 9.93 11.36 1.78
CA GLU A 147 10.40 10.41 2.80
C GLU A 147 10.38 11.03 4.21
N GLN A 148 10.74 12.30 4.32
CA GLN A 148 10.74 13.02 5.58
C GLN A 148 9.33 13.23 6.14
N GLU A 149 8.34 13.59 5.31
CA GLU A 149 6.94 13.73 5.73
C GLU A 149 6.37 12.40 6.19
N ASN A 150 6.68 11.33 5.48
CA ASN A 150 6.28 9.97 5.83
C ASN A 150 6.91 9.53 7.16
N ALA A 151 8.20 9.82 7.38
CA ALA A 151 8.88 9.54 8.64
C ALA A 151 8.26 10.29 9.83
N LEU A 152 7.93 11.57 9.67
CA LEU A 152 7.27 12.37 10.71
C LEU A 152 5.88 11.83 11.05
N ARG A 153 5.10 11.41 10.04
CA ARG A 153 3.76 10.84 10.23
C ARG A 153 3.83 9.50 10.96
N GLU A 154 4.73 8.62 10.55
CA GLU A 154 4.99 7.34 11.23
C GLU A 154 5.39 7.56 12.69
N ALA A 155 6.33 8.49 12.95
CA ALA A 155 6.76 8.85 14.30
C ALA A 155 5.61 9.40 15.15
N ALA A 156 4.72 10.20 14.58
CA ALA A 156 3.56 10.74 15.29
C ALA A 156 2.60 9.61 15.72
N HIS A 157 2.32 8.64 14.86
CA HIS A 157 1.47 7.50 15.21
C HIS A 157 2.11 6.56 16.24
N LEU A 158 3.42 6.33 16.16
CA LEU A 158 4.14 5.55 17.16
C LEU A 158 4.07 6.21 18.55
N ARG A 159 4.31 7.52 18.63
CA ARG A 159 4.15 8.29 19.89
C ARG A 159 2.70 8.25 20.37
N TYR A 160 1.73 8.49 19.50
CA TYR A 160 0.32 8.40 19.83
C TYR A 160 -0.05 7.05 20.46
N THR A 161 0.47 5.94 19.90
CA THR A 161 0.24 4.60 20.45
C THR A 161 0.75 4.48 21.89
N LEU A 162 1.93 5.04 22.20
CA LEU A 162 2.48 5.07 23.56
C LEU A 162 1.66 5.98 24.49
N ASP A 163 1.36 7.19 24.04
CA ASP A 163 0.72 8.23 24.86
C ASP A 163 -0.72 7.89 25.23
N GLN A 164 -1.44 7.19 24.34
CA GLN A 164 -2.80 6.75 24.60
C GLN A 164 -2.89 5.40 25.34
N GLY A 165 -1.76 4.78 25.69
CA GLY A 165 -1.72 3.55 26.47
C GLY A 165 -2.34 2.35 25.77
N PHE A 166 -2.11 2.18 24.47
CA PHE A 166 -2.52 0.98 23.76
C PHE A 166 -1.91 -0.27 24.42
N GLY A 167 -2.61 -1.40 24.33
CA GLY A 167 -2.12 -2.69 24.85
C GLY A 167 -0.97 -3.28 24.05
N GLY A 168 -0.77 -2.82 22.81
CA GLY A 168 0.31 -3.22 21.92
C GLY A 168 0.11 -2.70 20.51
N ALA A 169 1.02 -3.07 19.61
CA ALA A 169 0.95 -2.66 18.21
C ALA A 169 1.43 -3.75 17.25
N VAL A 170 0.78 -3.83 16.09
CA VAL A 170 1.27 -4.50 14.90
C VAL A 170 1.68 -3.41 13.92
N PHE A 171 2.90 -3.47 13.44
CA PHE A 171 3.50 -2.35 12.72
C PHE A 171 4.22 -2.79 11.44
N TYR A 172 3.87 -2.13 10.34
CA TYR A 172 4.56 -2.22 9.05
C TYR A 172 5.54 -1.03 8.93
N PRO A 173 6.85 -1.20 9.20
CA PRO A 173 7.80 -0.10 9.21
C PRO A 173 8.07 0.39 7.78
N TYR A 174 7.92 1.69 7.57
CA TYR A 174 8.27 2.35 6.31
C TYR A 174 9.54 3.18 6.43
N ALA A 175 9.56 4.13 7.35
CA ALA A 175 10.67 5.05 7.57
C ALA A 175 11.61 4.57 8.69
N TYR A 176 11.89 3.30 8.69
CA TYR A 176 12.60 2.62 9.80
C TYR A 176 14.01 3.18 10.07
N GLN A 177 14.71 3.70 9.06
CA GLN A 177 16.03 4.31 9.25
C GLN A 177 15.92 5.58 10.10
N SER A 178 14.97 6.46 9.76
CA SER A 178 14.73 7.72 10.47
C SER A 178 14.10 7.53 11.86
N ASN A 179 13.28 6.48 12.03
CA ASN A 179 12.50 6.24 13.26
C ASN A 179 13.03 5.08 14.11
N ARG A 180 14.20 4.53 13.81
CA ARG A 180 14.74 3.33 14.47
C ARG A 180 14.75 3.42 16.00
N GLU A 181 15.28 4.51 16.54
CA GLU A 181 15.36 4.72 17.99
C GLU A 181 13.97 4.78 18.63
N LEU A 182 13.01 5.44 17.97
CA LEU A 182 11.64 5.50 18.45
C LEU A 182 10.98 4.13 18.41
N ILE A 183 11.17 3.35 17.34
CA ILE A 183 10.64 1.98 17.22
C ILE A 183 11.21 1.10 18.33
N GLN A 184 12.50 1.21 18.63
CA GLN A 184 13.12 0.50 19.74
C GLN A 184 12.54 0.94 21.10
N GLN A 185 12.30 2.22 21.33
CA GLN A 185 11.62 2.71 22.53
C GLN A 185 10.20 2.16 22.67
N VAL A 186 9.46 2.05 21.55
CA VAL A 186 8.12 1.46 21.53
C VAL A 186 8.18 -0.01 21.92
N SER A 187 9.10 -0.80 21.32
CA SER A 187 9.23 -2.23 21.60
C SER A 187 9.61 -2.55 23.08
N GLN A 188 10.27 -1.60 23.77
CA GLN A 188 10.61 -1.72 25.18
C GLN A 188 9.45 -1.40 26.14
N ARG A 189 8.42 -0.69 25.66
CA ARG A 189 7.32 -0.19 26.49
C ARG A 189 6.00 -0.91 26.30
N LEU A 190 5.79 -1.49 25.13
CA LEU A 190 4.57 -2.24 24.81
C LEU A 190 4.88 -3.41 23.87
N PRO A 191 4.07 -4.47 23.88
CA PRO A 191 4.15 -5.55 22.92
C PRO A 191 4.10 -5.02 21.49
N LEU A 192 5.17 -5.26 20.73
CA LEU A 192 5.30 -4.84 19.34
C LEU A 192 5.54 -6.07 18.46
N CYS A 193 4.74 -6.22 17.41
CA CYS A 193 4.96 -7.18 16.34
C CYS A 193 5.20 -6.43 15.02
N LEU A 194 6.37 -6.62 14.43
CA LEU A 194 6.68 -6.10 13.10
C LEU A 194 6.11 -7.04 12.04
N ILE A 195 5.61 -6.48 10.95
CA ILE A 195 5.15 -7.26 9.79
C ILE A 195 5.89 -6.84 8.52
N ASP A 196 6.15 -7.82 7.64
CA ASP A 196 6.79 -7.68 6.32
C ASP A 196 8.25 -7.21 6.37
N ARG A 197 8.57 -6.16 7.13
CA ARG A 197 9.91 -5.57 7.18
C ARG A 197 10.55 -5.80 8.53
N MET A 198 11.62 -6.59 8.53
CA MET A 198 12.41 -6.85 9.72
C MET A 198 13.39 -5.69 9.98
N LEU A 199 13.53 -5.31 11.25
CA LEU A 199 14.46 -4.26 11.67
C LEU A 199 15.60 -4.85 12.51
N PRO A 200 16.80 -5.00 11.95
CA PRO A 200 17.93 -5.52 12.71
C PRO A 200 18.23 -4.66 13.96
N GLY A 201 18.33 -5.32 15.13
CA GLY A 201 18.61 -4.66 16.41
C GLY A 201 17.39 -4.06 17.11
N VAL A 202 16.17 -4.27 16.62
CA VAL A 202 14.93 -4.04 17.36
C VAL A 202 14.43 -5.37 17.90
N GLU A 203 14.26 -5.45 19.22
CA GLU A 203 13.68 -6.63 19.88
C GLU A 203 12.15 -6.55 19.81
N ALA A 204 11.58 -7.22 18.81
CA ALA A 204 10.14 -7.31 18.58
C ALA A 204 9.79 -8.64 17.94
N ASP A 205 8.57 -9.12 18.15
CA ASP A 205 8.04 -10.24 17.37
C ASP A 205 7.95 -9.84 15.90
N PHE A 206 8.05 -10.79 14.99
CA PHE A 206 8.03 -10.54 13.55
C PHE A 206 7.22 -11.59 12.82
N VAL A 207 6.41 -11.13 11.87
CA VAL A 207 5.72 -11.99 10.89
C VAL A 207 6.03 -11.49 9.48
N GLY A 208 6.71 -12.34 8.74
CA GLY A 208 6.98 -12.16 7.31
C GLY A 208 6.33 -13.24 6.47
N THR A 209 6.78 -13.32 5.22
CA THR A 209 6.45 -14.40 4.30
C THR A 209 7.70 -14.91 3.61
N GLU A 210 7.67 -16.12 3.08
CA GLU A 210 8.80 -16.77 2.41
C GLU A 210 9.12 -16.10 1.06
N ASN A 211 9.56 -14.84 1.09
CA ASN A 211 9.85 -14.02 -0.10
C ASN A 211 10.87 -14.67 -1.04
N TYR A 212 11.94 -15.25 -0.47
CA TYR A 212 12.95 -15.97 -1.24
C TYR A 212 12.35 -17.17 -1.98
N GLN A 213 11.62 -18.04 -1.28
CA GLN A 213 11.07 -19.26 -1.86
C GLN A 213 10.01 -18.95 -2.93
N GLY A 214 9.12 -17.98 -2.65
CA GLY A 214 8.09 -17.56 -3.61
C GLY A 214 8.71 -17.05 -4.93
N MET A 215 9.77 -16.25 -4.85
CA MET A 215 10.45 -15.76 -6.06
C MET A 215 11.27 -16.84 -6.75
N PHE A 216 11.88 -17.74 -5.99
CA PHE A 216 12.58 -18.90 -6.55
C PHE A 216 11.63 -19.81 -7.34
N ASP A 217 10.44 -20.09 -6.81
CA ASP A 217 9.43 -20.92 -7.47
C ASP A 217 8.88 -20.26 -8.74
N ALA A 218 8.57 -18.97 -8.67
CA ALA A 218 8.10 -18.19 -9.82
C ALA A 218 9.13 -18.15 -10.96
N THR A 219 10.40 -17.95 -10.62
CA THR A 219 11.50 -17.94 -11.60
C THR A 219 11.72 -19.34 -12.18
N THR A 220 11.69 -20.36 -11.32
CA THR A 220 11.82 -21.77 -11.74
C THR A 220 10.70 -22.19 -12.71
N HIS A 221 9.46 -21.73 -12.45
CA HIS A 221 8.33 -21.96 -13.37
C HIS A 221 8.65 -21.41 -14.77
N LEU A 222 9.10 -20.16 -14.88
CA LEU A 222 9.47 -19.56 -16.17
C LEU A 222 10.60 -20.33 -16.87
N ILE A 223 11.61 -20.76 -16.11
CA ILE A 223 12.71 -21.58 -16.64
C ILE A 223 12.20 -22.91 -17.19
N GLN A 224 11.29 -23.59 -16.49
CA GLN A 224 10.66 -24.83 -16.93
C GLN A 224 9.79 -24.66 -18.19
N GLN A 225 9.25 -23.44 -18.41
CA GLN A 225 8.56 -23.07 -19.65
C GLN A 225 9.52 -22.78 -20.83
N GLY A 226 10.83 -22.90 -20.62
CA GLY A 226 11.86 -22.68 -21.63
C GLY A 226 12.40 -21.27 -21.73
N HIS A 227 11.93 -20.35 -20.87
CA HIS A 227 12.46 -18.99 -20.83
C HIS A 227 13.90 -19.01 -20.32
N ARG A 228 14.81 -18.40 -21.08
CA ARG A 228 16.23 -18.33 -20.74
C ARG A 228 16.71 -16.91 -20.42
N ARG A 229 16.01 -15.91 -20.93
CA ARG A 229 16.24 -14.49 -20.67
C ARG A 229 15.00 -13.95 -19.97
N ILE A 230 15.09 -13.83 -18.65
CA ILE A 230 14.03 -13.39 -17.77
C ILE A 230 14.43 -12.05 -17.17
N ALA A 231 13.64 -11.00 -17.37
CA ALA A 231 13.88 -9.71 -16.73
C ALA A 231 13.23 -9.65 -15.36
N TYR A 232 13.94 -9.18 -14.34
CA TYR A 232 13.39 -8.90 -13.02
C TYR A 232 13.31 -7.39 -12.79
N LEU A 233 12.10 -6.88 -12.60
CA LEU A 233 11.84 -5.47 -12.39
C LEU A 233 11.66 -5.21 -10.90
N THR A 234 12.60 -4.50 -10.29
CA THR A 234 12.72 -4.31 -8.86
C THR A 234 12.96 -2.85 -8.47
N LYS A 235 13.14 -2.61 -7.20
CA LYS A 235 13.37 -1.30 -6.58
C LYS A 235 14.70 -1.29 -5.84
N SER A 236 15.26 -0.09 -5.66
CA SER A 236 16.48 0.11 -4.89
C SER A 236 16.16 0.41 -3.42
N GLU A 237 15.59 -0.56 -2.71
CA GLU A 237 15.34 -0.44 -1.27
C GLU A 237 16.09 -1.53 -0.49
N PRO A 238 16.84 -1.19 0.56
CA PRO A 238 17.60 -2.16 1.35
C PRO A 238 16.74 -2.83 2.43
N ILE A 239 15.56 -3.35 2.04
CA ILE A 239 14.64 -4.09 2.92
C ILE A 239 14.65 -5.57 2.60
N ASN A 240 14.38 -6.41 3.62
CA ASN A 240 14.44 -7.85 3.46
C ASN A 240 13.55 -8.41 2.34
N PRO A 241 12.29 -7.98 2.10
CA PRO A 241 11.51 -8.51 0.97
C PRO A 241 12.16 -8.27 -0.39
N VAL A 242 12.77 -7.09 -0.61
CA VAL A 242 13.47 -6.76 -1.86
C VAL A 242 14.69 -7.65 -2.06
N GLN A 243 15.52 -7.79 -1.00
CA GLN A 243 16.74 -8.59 -1.04
C GLN A 243 16.44 -10.09 -1.19
N ASP A 244 15.44 -10.59 -0.48
CA ASP A 244 15.06 -12.00 -0.50
C ASP A 244 14.48 -12.41 -1.86
N ARG A 245 13.60 -11.59 -2.44
CA ARG A 245 13.07 -11.81 -3.79
C ARG A 245 14.19 -11.79 -4.83
N LEU A 246 15.11 -10.83 -4.75
CA LEU A 246 16.28 -10.79 -5.65
C LEU A 246 17.13 -12.05 -5.54
N ARG A 247 17.44 -12.49 -4.32
CA ARG A 247 18.20 -13.73 -4.08
C ARG A 247 17.48 -14.96 -4.64
N GLY A 248 16.15 -15.05 -4.45
CA GLY A 248 15.34 -16.14 -5.00
C GLY A 248 15.43 -16.22 -6.53
N TYR A 249 15.29 -15.07 -7.21
CA TYR A 249 15.44 -14.97 -8.65
C TYR A 249 16.85 -15.40 -9.11
N GLN A 250 17.90 -14.85 -8.49
CA GLN A 250 19.30 -15.17 -8.83
C GLN A 250 19.61 -16.64 -8.64
N HIS A 251 19.23 -17.21 -7.50
CA HIS A 251 19.51 -18.61 -7.22
C HIS A 251 18.78 -19.58 -8.16
N ALA A 252 17.55 -19.26 -8.59
CA ALA A 252 16.83 -20.08 -9.56
C ALA A 252 17.54 -20.09 -10.93
N LEU A 253 18.03 -18.93 -11.39
CA LEU A 253 18.80 -18.84 -12.63
C LEU A 253 20.13 -19.61 -12.52
N ASN A 254 20.85 -19.43 -11.43
CA ASN A 254 22.15 -20.10 -11.21
C ASN A 254 22.00 -21.62 -11.12
N ALA A 255 20.95 -22.11 -10.44
CA ALA A 255 20.66 -23.53 -10.35
C ALA A 255 20.36 -24.18 -11.71
N ALA A 256 19.72 -23.43 -12.61
CA ALA A 256 19.32 -23.95 -13.93
C ALA A 256 20.41 -23.86 -15.00
N PHE A 257 21.23 -22.81 -14.97
CA PHE A 257 22.11 -22.51 -16.10
C PHE A 257 23.60 -22.64 -15.79
N HIS A 258 24.01 -22.81 -14.54
CA HIS A 258 25.41 -23.05 -14.11
C HIS A 258 26.46 -22.07 -14.67
N THR A 259 26.06 -20.86 -15.02
CA THR A 259 26.94 -19.86 -15.63
C THR A 259 26.66 -18.47 -15.04
N ASP A 260 27.69 -17.65 -14.92
CA ASP A 260 27.58 -16.19 -14.74
C ASP A 260 26.91 -15.58 -15.98
N ARG A 261 25.58 -15.70 -16.02
CA ARG A 261 24.79 -15.00 -17.04
C ARG A 261 24.51 -13.59 -16.56
N ASP A 262 24.49 -12.66 -17.52
CA ASP A 262 24.02 -11.30 -17.29
C ASP A 262 22.62 -11.35 -16.72
N GLU A 263 22.52 -11.16 -15.42
CA GLU A 263 21.25 -11.03 -14.72
C GLU A 263 20.53 -9.79 -15.24
N LEU A 264 19.32 -9.97 -15.74
CA LEU A 264 18.54 -8.85 -16.26
C LEU A 264 17.72 -8.20 -15.14
N VAL A 265 18.42 -7.60 -14.17
CA VAL A 265 17.80 -6.88 -13.07
C VAL A 265 17.61 -5.43 -13.44
N LEU A 266 16.36 -5.03 -13.63
CA LEU A 266 15.96 -3.66 -13.97
C LEU A 266 15.50 -2.96 -12.69
N THR A 267 16.34 -2.08 -12.16
CA THR A 267 16.06 -1.39 -10.89
C THR A 267 15.48 -0.01 -11.15
N ALA A 268 14.32 0.26 -10.57
CA ALA A 268 13.74 1.60 -10.55
C ALA A 268 14.49 2.48 -9.54
N PRO A 269 14.84 3.75 -9.91
CA PRO A 269 15.66 4.62 -9.07
C PRO A 269 14.93 5.11 -7.81
N SER A 270 13.61 5.09 -7.80
CA SER A 270 12.79 5.48 -6.62
C SER A 270 11.53 4.65 -6.50
N PHE A 271 10.96 4.61 -5.30
CA PHE A 271 9.71 3.89 -5.00
C PHE A 271 8.53 4.34 -5.89
N ASN A 272 8.43 5.64 -6.17
CA ASN A 272 7.40 6.24 -7.00
C ASN A 272 7.87 6.53 -8.43
N GLY A 273 9.09 6.14 -8.80
CA GLY A 273 9.64 6.35 -10.13
C GLY A 273 8.97 5.46 -11.17
N ASP A 274 8.47 6.07 -12.24
CA ASP A 274 7.86 5.35 -13.37
C ASP A 274 8.89 4.85 -14.39
N GLU A 275 10.19 5.02 -14.11
CA GLU A 275 11.24 4.79 -15.09
C GLU A 275 12.19 3.67 -14.63
N TRP A 276 12.30 2.65 -15.47
CA TRP A 276 13.44 1.74 -15.47
C TRP A 276 14.34 2.16 -16.64
N PRO A 277 15.48 2.82 -16.39
CA PRO A 277 16.31 3.39 -17.45
C PRO A 277 16.70 2.39 -18.54
N LEU A 278 16.89 1.12 -18.17
CA LEU A 278 17.29 0.06 -19.10
C LEU A 278 16.11 -0.68 -19.74
N PHE A 279 14.87 -0.44 -19.31
CA PHE A 279 13.69 -1.18 -19.82
C PHE A 279 13.60 -1.08 -21.33
N ASP A 280 13.66 0.13 -21.85
CA ASP A 280 13.49 0.41 -23.25
C ASP A 280 14.62 -0.18 -24.08
N THR A 281 15.85 -0.11 -23.61
CA THR A 281 17.01 -0.71 -24.27
C THR A 281 16.87 -2.22 -24.35
N VAL A 282 16.51 -2.87 -23.24
CA VAL A 282 16.46 -4.34 -23.12
C VAL A 282 15.30 -4.93 -23.94
N PHE A 283 14.10 -4.33 -23.89
CA PHE A 283 12.94 -4.82 -24.63
C PHE A 283 12.87 -4.37 -26.10
N SER A 284 13.75 -3.47 -26.55
CA SER A 284 13.92 -3.11 -27.97
C SER A 284 14.93 -3.99 -28.70
N LEU A 285 15.61 -4.90 -28.03
CA LEU A 285 16.53 -5.85 -28.67
C LEU A 285 15.76 -6.72 -29.68
N PRO A 286 16.42 -7.20 -30.74
CA PRO A 286 15.84 -8.12 -31.69
C PRO A 286 15.29 -9.38 -31.02
N GLU A 287 14.34 -10.05 -31.69
CA GLU A 287 13.88 -11.36 -31.28
C GLU A 287 15.05 -12.34 -31.09
N GLY A 288 15.02 -13.13 -30.03
CA GLY A 288 16.14 -14.02 -29.65
C GLY A 288 17.19 -13.34 -28.75
N GLN A 289 17.27 -12.00 -28.71
CA GLN A 289 18.16 -11.26 -27.81
C GLN A 289 17.39 -10.55 -26.67
N ARG A 290 16.12 -10.21 -26.87
CA ARG A 290 15.27 -9.62 -25.82
C ARG A 290 14.81 -10.67 -24.80
N PRO A 291 14.41 -10.24 -23.59
CA PRO A 291 13.74 -11.14 -22.63
C PRO A 291 12.43 -11.67 -23.20
N THR A 292 12.16 -12.95 -22.95
CA THR A 292 10.90 -13.60 -23.30
C THR A 292 9.99 -13.77 -22.10
N ALA A 293 10.47 -13.41 -20.90
CA ALA A 293 9.68 -13.35 -19.69
C ALA A 293 10.13 -12.17 -18.82
N ALA A 294 9.22 -11.70 -17.99
CA ALA A 294 9.47 -10.65 -17.01
C ALA A 294 8.77 -10.99 -15.68
N ILE A 295 9.42 -10.64 -14.58
CA ILE A 295 8.87 -10.74 -13.22
C ILE A 295 8.84 -9.34 -12.63
N GLY A 296 7.67 -8.86 -12.21
CA GLY A 296 7.56 -7.65 -11.40
C GLY A 296 7.88 -7.97 -9.94
N PHE A 297 8.59 -7.06 -9.25
CA PHE A 297 8.82 -7.15 -7.81
C PHE A 297 7.51 -7.39 -7.04
N ASN A 298 6.41 -6.78 -7.51
CA ASN A 298 5.05 -7.05 -7.08
C ASN A 298 4.08 -6.93 -8.27
N ASP A 299 2.79 -7.14 -8.04
CA ASP A 299 1.77 -7.09 -9.08
C ASP A 299 1.61 -5.70 -9.72
N TYR A 300 1.80 -4.62 -8.95
CA TYR A 300 1.75 -3.27 -9.52
C TYR A 300 2.90 -3.03 -10.52
N GLU A 301 4.09 -3.53 -10.20
CA GLU A 301 5.21 -3.45 -11.12
C GLU A 301 5.00 -4.35 -12.35
N ALA A 302 4.36 -5.50 -12.19
CA ALA A 302 3.95 -6.34 -13.31
C ALA A 302 2.90 -5.64 -14.20
N GLU A 303 1.88 -5.00 -13.61
CA GLU A 303 0.89 -4.21 -14.36
C GLU A 303 1.55 -3.05 -15.13
N ARG A 304 2.49 -2.32 -14.51
CA ARG A 304 3.26 -1.26 -15.15
C ARG A 304 4.12 -1.80 -16.30
N THR A 305 4.78 -2.92 -16.07
CA THR A 305 5.56 -3.64 -17.09
C THR A 305 4.69 -3.97 -18.29
N MET A 306 3.49 -4.53 -18.07
CA MET A 306 2.56 -4.85 -19.14
C MET A 306 2.19 -3.61 -19.97
N ARG A 307 1.87 -2.47 -19.32
CA ARG A 307 1.55 -1.21 -20.02
C ARG A 307 2.71 -0.73 -20.91
N ARG A 308 3.95 -0.85 -20.43
CA ARG A 308 5.16 -0.49 -21.22
C ARG A 308 5.43 -1.46 -22.36
N LEU A 309 5.23 -2.76 -22.17
CA LEU A 309 5.32 -3.76 -23.23
C LEU A 309 4.29 -3.48 -24.35
N GLN A 310 3.05 -3.14 -23.99
CA GLN A 310 2.02 -2.77 -24.96
C GLN A 310 2.40 -1.54 -25.80
N GLN A 311 3.01 -0.52 -25.19
CA GLN A 311 3.50 0.67 -25.91
C GLN A 311 4.57 0.32 -26.96
N ARG A 312 5.22 -0.84 -26.82
CA ARG A 312 6.22 -1.40 -27.74
C ARG A 312 5.64 -2.47 -28.65
N HIS A 313 4.32 -2.64 -28.68
CA HIS A 313 3.63 -3.68 -29.45
C HIS A 313 4.04 -5.11 -29.06
N LEU A 314 4.56 -5.32 -27.84
CA LEU A 314 4.85 -6.63 -27.30
C LEU A 314 3.63 -7.16 -26.52
N ARG A 315 3.21 -8.36 -26.86
CA ARG A 315 2.00 -8.99 -26.30
C ARG A 315 2.35 -9.86 -25.09
N VAL A 316 1.49 -9.84 -24.09
CA VAL A 316 1.55 -10.76 -22.96
C VAL A 316 0.43 -11.77 -23.12
N PRO A 317 0.68 -13.10 -23.06
CA PRO A 317 1.98 -13.78 -22.85
C PRO A 317 2.76 -14.07 -24.14
N GLN A 318 2.23 -13.80 -25.35
CA GLN A 318 2.74 -14.33 -26.62
C GLN A 318 4.19 -13.94 -26.92
N ASP A 319 4.58 -12.71 -26.63
CA ASP A 319 5.93 -12.18 -26.86
C ASP A 319 6.75 -12.14 -25.57
N VAL A 320 6.10 -11.91 -24.41
CA VAL A 320 6.70 -11.87 -23.08
C VAL A 320 5.74 -12.45 -22.05
N ALA A 321 6.12 -13.55 -21.41
CA ALA A 321 5.41 -14.06 -20.23
C ALA A 321 5.60 -13.08 -19.05
N LEU A 322 4.58 -12.92 -18.20
CA LEU A 322 4.61 -11.97 -17.11
C LEU A 322 4.15 -12.58 -15.80
N VAL A 323 4.92 -12.36 -14.74
CA VAL A 323 4.65 -12.83 -13.39
C VAL A 323 4.70 -11.66 -12.42
N GLY A 324 3.78 -11.63 -11.45
CA GLY A 324 3.75 -10.69 -10.34
C GLY A 324 4.10 -11.34 -9.00
N PHE A 325 3.88 -10.57 -7.93
CA PHE A 325 3.99 -11.00 -6.54
C PHE A 325 2.94 -10.23 -5.72
N ASP A 326 2.31 -10.85 -4.73
CA ASP A 326 1.28 -10.37 -3.78
C ASP A 326 -0.14 -10.92 -4.05
N ASP A 327 -0.50 -11.30 -5.28
CA ASP A 327 -1.86 -11.72 -5.74
C ASP A 327 -2.95 -10.66 -5.43
N ILE A 328 -2.64 -9.39 -5.66
CA ILE A 328 -3.56 -8.26 -5.49
C ILE A 328 -4.10 -7.74 -6.82
N VAL A 329 -3.34 -7.85 -7.92
CA VAL A 329 -3.78 -7.56 -9.28
C VAL A 329 -4.01 -8.87 -10.01
N ARG A 330 -5.22 -9.42 -9.90
CA ARG A 330 -5.54 -10.73 -10.49
C ARG A 330 -5.75 -10.70 -11.99
N THR A 331 -6.15 -9.55 -12.52
CA THR A 331 -6.43 -9.34 -13.94
C THR A 331 -5.72 -8.09 -14.41
N LEU A 332 -4.92 -8.24 -15.44
CA LEU A 332 -4.21 -7.16 -16.11
C LEU A 332 -5.19 -6.28 -16.92
N PRO A 333 -4.83 -5.03 -17.27
CA PRO A 333 -5.69 -4.13 -18.04
C PRO A 333 -6.16 -4.66 -19.40
N ASN A 334 -5.44 -5.61 -19.97
CA ASN A 334 -5.83 -6.30 -21.22
C ASN A 334 -6.81 -7.49 -21.01
N GLY A 335 -7.29 -7.72 -19.80
CA GLY A 335 -8.21 -8.79 -19.45
C GLY A 335 -7.55 -10.14 -19.14
N ILE A 336 -6.23 -10.25 -19.24
CA ILE A 336 -5.48 -11.50 -18.99
C ILE A 336 -5.25 -11.69 -17.48
N GLY A 337 -5.43 -12.90 -16.98
CA GLY A 337 -5.12 -13.26 -15.60
C GLY A 337 -3.62 -13.19 -15.33
N LEU A 338 -3.18 -12.45 -14.30
CA LEU A 338 -1.77 -12.33 -13.89
C LEU A 338 -1.36 -13.52 -13.04
N ALA A 339 -0.38 -14.31 -13.51
CA ALA A 339 0.31 -15.29 -12.69
C ALA A 339 1.09 -14.54 -11.59
N SER A 340 0.96 -14.96 -10.33
CA SER A 340 1.52 -14.23 -9.20
C SER A 340 1.84 -15.13 -8.03
N VAL A 341 2.81 -14.74 -7.21
CA VAL A 341 3.07 -15.34 -5.91
C VAL A 341 2.11 -14.75 -4.88
N ALA A 342 1.16 -15.55 -4.43
CA ALA A 342 0.16 -15.13 -3.45
C ALA A 342 0.75 -15.13 -2.04
N GLN A 343 0.64 -13.98 -1.35
CA GLN A 343 0.97 -13.85 0.05
C GLN A 343 -0.27 -14.08 0.93
N PRO A 344 -0.12 -14.79 2.08
CA PRO A 344 -1.22 -15.10 3.00
C PRO A 344 -1.53 -13.92 3.94
N PHE A 345 -1.90 -12.75 3.42
CA PHE A 345 -2.05 -11.51 4.21
C PHE A 345 -3.03 -11.62 5.39
N GLU A 346 -4.09 -12.41 5.26
CA GLU A 346 -5.02 -12.65 6.38
C GLU A 346 -4.34 -13.45 7.50
N ASP A 347 -3.50 -14.42 7.12
CA ASP A 347 -2.73 -15.21 8.08
C ASP A 347 -1.60 -14.40 8.71
N VAL A 348 -1.00 -13.46 7.98
CA VAL A 348 -0.05 -12.48 8.56
C VAL A 348 -0.72 -11.71 9.71
N GLY A 349 -1.92 -11.18 9.49
CA GLY A 349 -2.66 -10.47 10.52
C GLY A 349 -3.03 -11.37 11.71
N ARG A 350 -3.49 -12.59 11.45
CA ARG A 350 -3.84 -13.58 12.47
C ARG A 350 -2.63 -13.96 13.32
N THR A 351 -1.53 -14.31 12.67
CA THR A 351 -0.30 -14.72 13.38
C THR A 351 0.31 -13.57 14.18
N ALA A 352 0.26 -12.32 13.67
CA ALA A 352 0.69 -11.15 14.43
C ALA A 352 -0.15 -10.95 15.70
N ALA A 353 -1.47 -11.17 15.61
CA ALA A 353 -2.36 -11.12 16.78
C ALA A 353 -2.08 -12.26 17.78
N GLU A 354 -1.81 -13.47 17.30
CA GLU A 354 -1.43 -14.60 18.15
C GLU A 354 -0.10 -14.35 18.89
N LEU A 355 0.90 -13.77 18.21
CA LEU A 355 2.16 -13.38 18.84
C LEU A 355 1.96 -12.26 19.88
N PHE A 356 1.10 -11.28 19.59
CA PHE A 356 0.72 -10.26 20.56
C PHE A 356 0.10 -10.89 21.82
N LEU A 357 -0.89 -11.78 21.68
CA LEU A 357 -1.54 -12.46 22.81
C LEU A 357 -0.54 -13.29 23.63
N ARG A 358 0.32 -14.05 22.94
CA ARG A 358 1.42 -14.78 23.59
C ARG A 358 2.34 -13.85 24.39
N ARG A 359 2.66 -12.67 23.85
CA ARG A 359 3.51 -11.67 24.51
C ARG A 359 2.87 -11.09 25.76
N ILE A 360 1.54 -10.87 25.75
CA ILE A 360 0.79 -10.44 26.92
C ILE A 360 0.83 -11.51 28.04
N GLU A 361 0.67 -12.77 27.69
CA GLU A 361 0.73 -13.88 28.65
C GLU A 361 2.14 -14.11 29.19
N ASN A 362 3.15 -13.92 28.35
CA ASN A 362 4.55 -14.20 28.66
C ASN A 362 5.48 -13.03 28.26
N PRO A 363 5.45 -11.90 28.98
CA PRO A 363 6.18 -10.68 28.58
C PRO A 363 7.71 -10.86 28.46
N ALA A 364 8.28 -11.75 29.26
CA ALA A 364 9.74 -12.01 29.27
C ALA A 364 10.19 -13.04 28.22
N SER A 365 9.28 -13.61 27.41
CA SER A 365 9.68 -14.57 26.38
C SER A 365 10.53 -13.89 25.30
N PRO A 366 11.49 -14.60 24.68
CA PRO A 366 12.27 -14.04 23.59
C PRO A 366 11.36 -13.70 22.40
N PRO A 367 11.75 -12.72 21.56
CA PRO A 367 11.06 -12.43 20.31
C PRO A 367 10.95 -13.65 19.41
N VAL A 368 9.84 -13.77 18.71
CA VAL A 368 9.57 -14.85 17.75
C VAL A 368 9.55 -14.28 16.34
N HIS A 369 10.17 -15.00 15.42
CA HIS A 369 10.21 -14.71 14.01
C HIS A 369 9.50 -15.83 13.24
N ILE A 370 8.48 -15.47 12.44
CA ILE A 370 7.71 -16.42 11.64
C ILE A 370 7.65 -15.90 10.20
N ASP A 371 8.10 -16.72 9.25
CA ASP A 371 7.86 -16.53 7.83
C ASP A 371 6.77 -17.51 7.37
N LEU A 372 5.66 -16.99 6.86
CA LEU A 372 4.54 -17.77 6.36
C LEU A 372 4.77 -18.20 4.91
N PRO A 373 4.36 -19.43 4.52
CA PRO A 373 4.55 -19.91 3.17
C PRO A 373 3.74 -19.11 2.14
N ASN A 374 4.36 -18.83 1.01
CA ASN A 374 3.73 -18.26 -0.18
C ASN A 374 3.27 -19.35 -1.15
N HIS A 375 2.34 -19.03 -2.04
CA HIS A 375 1.85 -19.94 -3.07
C HIS A 375 1.94 -19.31 -4.45
N PHE A 376 2.65 -19.94 -5.38
CA PHE A 376 2.68 -19.49 -6.76
C PHE A 376 1.41 -19.90 -7.49
N ILE A 377 0.66 -18.92 -8.04
CA ILE A 377 -0.60 -19.10 -8.76
C ILE A 377 -0.37 -18.85 -10.24
N ILE A 378 -0.53 -19.91 -11.04
CA ILE A 378 -0.37 -19.85 -12.48
C ILE A 378 -1.65 -19.33 -13.10
N ARG A 379 -1.52 -18.37 -14.04
CA ARG A 379 -2.62 -17.80 -14.83
C ARG A 379 -2.17 -17.52 -16.26
N ASP A 380 -3.06 -16.94 -17.07
CA ASP A 380 -2.89 -16.75 -18.53
C ASP A 380 -1.67 -15.91 -18.93
N SER A 381 -1.14 -15.05 -18.03
CA SER A 381 0.07 -14.27 -18.31
C SER A 381 1.35 -15.10 -18.33
N SER A 382 1.32 -16.32 -17.79
CA SER A 382 2.41 -17.31 -17.81
C SER A 382 1.83 -18.73 -17.74
N PRO A 383 1.14 -19.21 -18.79
CA PRO A 383 0.49 -20.52 -18.82
C PRO A 383 1.51 -21.65 -18.90
N PHE A 384 1.12 -22.85 -18.48
CA PHE A 384 1.88 -24.06 -18.83
C PHE A 384 1.80 -24.31 -20.33
N PHE A 385 2.92 -24.34 -21.02
CA PHE A 385 2.97 -24.91 -22.35
C PHE A 385 2.96 -26.45 -22.23
N THR A 386 1.86 -27.08 -22.62
CA THR A 386 1.88 -28.53 -22.86
C THR A 386 2.58 -28.76 -24.18
N LYS A 387 3.54 -29.70 -24.23
CA LYS A 387 4.31 -30.07 -25.46
C LYS A 387 3.44 -30.51 -26.67
N SER A 388 2.12 -30.43 -26.59
CA SER A 388 1.19 -30.75 -27.65
C SER A 388 0.93 -29.62 -28.65
N ASP A 389 1.37 -28.41 -28.41
CA ASP A 389 1.07 -27.25 -29.27
C ASP A 389 2.10 -27.05 -30.42
N ASP A 390 3.20 -27.83 -30.43
CA ASP A 390 4.25 -27.76 -31.46
C ASP A 390 3.95 -28.51 -32.76
N LEU A 391 2.70 -28.95 -32.98
CA LEU A 391 2.35 -29.76 -34.17
C LEU A 391 1.65 -28.99 -35.31
N HIS A 392 1.70 -27.67 -35.32
CA HIS A 392 1.28 -26.92 -36.51
C HIS A 392 2.34 -25.88 -36.91
N PRO A 393 3.28 -26.21 -37.81
CA PRO A 393 4.09 -25.21 -38.49
C PRO A 393 3.18 -24.42 -39.44
N ARG A 394 3.12 -23.13 -39.28
CA ARG A 394 2.64 -22.20 -40.33
C ARG A 394 3.80 -21.48 -40.97
#